data_057afa857d229223727af79717855d88
#
_entry.id   057afa857d229223727af79717855d88
#
_cell.length_a   1.000
_cell.length_b   1.000
_cell.length_c   1.000
_cell.angle_alpha   90.00
_cell.angle_beta   90.00
_cell.angle_gamma   90.00
#
_symmetry.space_group_name_H-M   'P 1'
#
loop_
_entity.id
_entity.type
_entity.pdbx_description
1 polymer ?
#
loop_
_entity_poly.entity_id
_entity_poly.type
_entity_poly.pdbx_seq_one_letter_code
_entity_poly.pdbx_strand_id
1 'polypeptide(L)'
;MKIIKAIIFNADGVVIDSPKIFSVQYQEKYKISYNKMLVFFDTVFQDCLVDRADLKEAIKPYLKDWQWDKSIDELLKFWFKAEDKPNLKMISFIKKLREKGIKCYLMTNQEKYRTEYIKKEMNFDHIFDQVFFRPILATKSRM
;
A
#
# COMPACT_ATOMS: atom_id res chain seq x y z
N MET A 1 8.93 -15.85 -33.16
CA MET A 1 8.04 -14.83 -32.55
C MET A 1 7.97 -15.01 -31.04
N LYS A 2 8.18 -13.95 -30.29
CA LYS A 2 8.07 -13.99 -28.83
C LYS A 2 6.61 -13.73 -28.44
N ILE A 3 6.09 -14.58 -27.58
CA ILE A 3 4.72 -14.44 -27.08
C ILE A 3 4.79 -14.05 -25.60
N ILE A 4 4.12 -12.96 -25.23
CA ILE A 4 4.02 -12.56 -23.85
C ILE A 4 3.04 -13.49 -23.14
N LYS A 5 3.49 -14.16 -22.08
CA LYS A 5 2.67 -15.10 -21.31
C LYS A 5 2.23 -14.55 -19.97
N ALA A 6 2.96 -13.59 -19.46
CA ALA A 6 2.68 -13.01 -18.16
C ALA A 6 3.16 -11.56 -18.09
N ILE A 7 2.46 -10.77 -17.30
CA ILE A 7 2.83 -9.38 -17.01
C ILE A 7 2.78 -9.17 -15.52
N ILE A 8 3.76 -8.45 -14.98
CA ILE A 8 3.83 -8.07 -13.57
C ILE A 8 3.54 -6.58 -13.48
N PHE A 9 2.60 -6.22 -12.61
CA PHE A 9 2.18 -4.83 -12.39
C PHE A 9 2.61 -4.37 -11.01
N ASN A 10 2.96 -3.09 -10.88
CA ASN A 10 3.11 -2.44 -9.59
C ASN A 10 1.75 -1.95 -9.09
N ALA A 11 1.62 -1.74 -7.79
CA ALA A 11 0.39 -1.24 -7.20
C ALA A 11 0.32 0.29 -7.30
N ASP A 12 1.10 0.98 -6.47
CA ASP A 12 1.03 2.44 -6.37
C ASP A 12 1.51 3.11 -7.65
N GLY A 13 0.66 4.01 -8.16
CA GLY A 13 0.96 4.73 -9.40
C GLY A 13 0.60 3.97 -10.67
N VAL A 14 0.18 2.71 -10.58
CA VAL A 14 -0.21 1.89 -11.73
C VAL A 14 -1.65 1.43 -11.62
N VAL A 15 -1.96 0.57 -10.66
CA VAL A 15 -3.33 0.07 -10.43
C VAL A 15 -4.03 0.77 -9.28
N ILE A 16 -3.28 1.45 -8.42
CA ILE A 16 -3.81 2.33 -7.38
C ILE A 16 -3.31 3.73 -7.69
N ASP A 17 -4.23 4.66 -7.88
CA ASP A 17 -3.89 6.01 -8.33
C ASP A 17 -4.55 7.04 -7.43
N SER A 18 -4.02 7.16 -6.22
CA SER A 18 -4.53 8.11 -5.23
C SER A 18 -3.97 9.50 -5.48
N PRO A 19 -4.84 10.48 -5.79
CA PRO A 19 -4.36 11.86 -5.99
C PRO A 19 -3.84 12.50 -4.72
N LYS A 20 -4.32 12.06 -3.57
CA LYS A 20 -3.83 12.51 -2.26
C LYS A 20 -3.57 11.31 -1.38
N ILE A 21 -2.31 11.14 -0.99
CA ILE A 21 -1.92 10.08 -0.06
C ILE A 21 -2.41 10.38 1.34
N PHE A 22 -2.38 9.37 2.20
CA PHE A 22 -2.88 9.46 3.58
C PHE A 22 -2.31 10.65 4.36
N SER A 23 -0.99 10.85 4.32
CA SER A 23 -0.35 11.92 5.09
C SER A 23 -0.87 13.30 4.70
N VAL A 24 -1.14 13.52 3.42
CA VAL A 24 -1.70 14.79 2.95
C VAL A 24 -3.12 14.96 3.46
N GLN A 25 -3.96 13.94 3.32
CA GLN A 25 -5.34 14.01 3.80
C GLN A 25 -5.41 14.20 5.31
N TYR A 26 -4.51 13.54 6.04
CA TYR A 26 -4.46 13.66 7.50
C TYR A 26 -4.11 15.08 7.93
N GLN A 27 -3.09 15.67 7.30
CA GLN A 27 -2.70 17.06 7.58
C GLN A 27 -3.85 18.03 7.34
N GLU A 28 -4.55 17.87 6.24
CA GLU A 28 -5.67 18.74 5.90
C GLU A 28 -6.79 18.63 6.94
N LYS A 29 -7.07 17.42 7.39
CA LYS A 29 -8.18 17.17 8.33
C LYS A 29 -7.85 17.56 9.76
N TYR A 30 -6.66 17.21 10.24
CA TYR A 30 -6.30 17.38 11.65
C TYR A 30 -5.35 18.54 11.91
N LYS A 31 -4.93 19.24 10.86
CA LYS A 31 -4.04 20.42 10.98
C LYS A 31 -2.71 20.10 11.66
N ILE A 32 -2.17 18.93 11.38
CA ILE A 32 -0.87 18.49 11.89
C ILE A 32 0.20 18.86 10.89
N SER A 33 1.36 19.29 11.36
CA SER A 33 2.46 19.64 10.45
C SER A 33 3.02 18.38 9.78
N TYR A 34 3.43 18.52 8.54
CA TYR A 34 4.01 17.45 7.76
C TYR A 34 5.22 16.82 8.45
N ASN A 35 6.05 17.64 9.07
CA ASN A 35 7.27 17.18 9.73
C ASN A 35 6.99 16.18 10.86
N LYS A 36 5.87 16.33 11.56
CA LYS A 36 5.48 15.38 12.61
C LYS A 36 5.17 14.01 12.06
N MET A 37 4.63 13.95 10.85
CA MET A 37 4.34 12.68 10.20
C MET A 37 5.58 12.08 9.54
N LEU A 38 6.45 12.91 8.98
CA LEU A 38 7.68 12.45 8.33
C LEU A 38 8.57 11.65 9.27
N VAL A 39 8.65 12.05 10.52
CA VAL A 39 9.48 11.34 11.51
C VAL A 39 9.11 9.85 11.54
N PHE A 40 7.82 9.54 11.52
CA PHE A 40 7.37 8.16 11.47
C PHE A 40 7.71 7.49 10.13
N PHE A 41 7.35 8.14 9.02
CA PHE A 41 7.50 7.55 7.69
C PHE A 41 8.96 7.34 7.29
N ASP A 42 9.85 8.24 7.73
CA ASP A 42 11.27 8.17 7.38
C ASP A 42 12.06 7.23 8.30
N THR A 43 11.48 6.78 9.41
CA THR A 43 12.18 5.94 10.37
C THR A 43 11.51 4.59 10.56
N VAL A 44 10.67 4.47 11.58
CA VAL A 44 10.13 3.16 11.99
C VAL A 44 9.22 2.52 10.95
N PHE A 45 8.56 3.31 10.12
CA PHE A 45 7.72 2.76 9.06
C PHE A 45 8.55 1.98 8.04
N GLN A 46 9.79 2.38 7.80
CA GLN A 46 10.69 1.65 6.91
C GLN A 46 10.94 0.23 7.43
N ASP A 47 11.00 0.06 8.74
CA ASP A 47 11.13 -1.27 9.34
C ASP A 47 9.84 -2.09 9.15
N CYS A 48 8.69 -1.44 9.14
CA CYS A 48 7.43 -2.13 8.85
C CYS A 48 7.39 -2.64 7.41
N LEU A 49 7.93 -1.90 6.47
CA LEU A 49 7.97 -2.28 5.06
C LEU A 49 8.84 -3.52 4.80
N VAL A 50 9.81 -3.77 5.66
CA VAL A 50 10.71 -4.92 5.53
C VAL A 50 10.44 -6.00 6.58
N ASP A 51 9.28 -5.93 7.20
CA ASP A 51 8.81 -6.90 8.19
C ASP A 51 9.70 -7.02 9.43
N ARG A 52 10.37 -5.93 9.79
CA ARG A 52 11.16 -5.85 11.03
C ARG A 52 10.37 -5.27 12.19
N ALA A 53 9.24 -4.66 11.90
CA ALA A 53 8.37 -4.07 12.92
C ALA A 53 6.91 -4.27 12.51
N ASP A 54 6.05 -4.37 13.51
CA ASP A 54 4.60 -4.42 13.30
C ASP A 54 4.05 -3.01 13.28
N LEU A 55 3.30 -2.66 12.24
CA LEU A 55 2.78 -1.31 12.07
C LEU A 55 1.93 -0.85 13.26
N LYS A 56 1.07 -1.73 13.76
CA LYS A 56 0.19 -1.37 14.88
C LYS A 56 0.97 -1.05 16.15
N GLU A 57 2.08 -1.75 16.37
CA GLU A 57 2.94 -1.46 17.51
C GLU A 57 3.83 -0.26 17.24
N ALA A 58 4.37 -0.16 16.04
CA ALA A 58 5.32 0.88 15.68
C ALA A 58 4.70 2.29 15.69
N ILE A 59 3.42 2.40 15.36
CA ILE A 59 2.75 3.69 15.26
C ILE A 59 2.32 4.26 16.62
N LYS A 60 2.19 3.41 17.64
CA LYS A 60 1.70 3.82 18.96
C LYS A 60 2.40 5.05 19.54
N PRO A 61 3.75 5.14 19.53
CA PRO A 61 4.43 6.30 20.12
C PRO A 61 4.13 7.63 19.43
N TYR A 62 3.61 7.58 18.20
CA TYR A 62 3.37 8.77 17.39
C TYR A 62 1.95 9.32 17.52
N LEU A 63 1.03 8.55 18.08
CA LEU A 63 -0.39 8.91 18.12
C LEU A 63 -0.65 10.23 18.84
N LYS A 64 0.09 10.49 19.90
CA LYS A 64 -0.05 11.73 20.65
C LYS A 64 0.36 12.95 19.81
N ASP A 65 1.49 12.85 19.14
CA ASP A 65 1.97 13.94 18.28
C ASP A 65 1.06 14.16 17.08
N TRP A 66 0.39 13.10 16.62
CA TRP A 66 -0.57 13.18 15.54
C TRP A 66 -1.97 13.59 16.03
N GLN A 67 -2.14 13.78 17.34
CA GLN A 67 -3.43 14.14 17.95
C GLN A 67 -4.53 13.11 17.62
N TRP A 68 -4.15 11.85 17.54
CA TRP A 68 -5.10 10.77 17.29
C TRP A 68 -5.56 10.19 18.63
N ASP A 69 -6.87 10.31 18.91
CA ASP A 69 -7.47 9.89 20.18
C ASP A 69 -8.38 8.67 20.03
N LYS A 70 -8.38 8.05 18.86
CA LYS A 70 -9.19 6.87 18.60
C LYS A 70 -8.31 5.61 18.56
N SER A 71 -8.89 4.46 18.19
CA SER A 71 -8.14 3.22 18.14
C SER A 71 -7.15 3.20 16.97
N ILE A 72 -6.16 2.33 17.07
CA ILE A 72 -5.20 2.12 15.98
C ILE A 72 -5.91 1.53 14.77
N ASP A 73 -6.87 0.64 14.97
CA ASP A 73 -7.62 0.04 13.86
C ASP A 73 -8.40 1.11 13.09
N GLU A 74 -8.96 2.09 13.78
CA GLU A 74 -9.63 3.21 13.12
C GLU A 74 -8.64 4.08 12.33
N LEU A 75 -7.43 4.25 12.84
CA LEU A 75 -6.39 4.99 12.12
C LEU A 75 -5.97 4.26 10.84
N LEU A 76 -5.75 2.96 10.91
CA LEU A 76 -5.40 2.18 9.73
C LEU A 76 -6.55 2.15 8.72
N LYS A 77 -7.79 2.10 9.20
CA LYS A 77 -8.95 2.19 8.32
C LYS A 77 -9.00 3.53 7.59
N PHE A 78 -8.74 4.63 8.29
CA PHE A 78 -8.65 5.96 7.68
C PHE A 78 -7.54 5.97 6.63
N TRP A 79 -6.36 5.48 6.99
CA TRP A 79 -5.20 5.46 6.11
C TRP A 79 -5.48 4.69 4.82
N PHE A 80 -5.90 3.44 4.96
CA PHE A 80 -6.05 2.58 3.78
C PHE A 80 -7.20 3.04 2.90
N LYS A 81 -8.26 3.56 3.50
CA LYS A 81 -9.37 4.11 2.75
C LYS A 81 -9.00 5.39 2.00
N ALA A 82 -8.14 6.20 2.60
CA ALA A 82 -7.66 7.42 1.97
C ALA A 82 -6.91 7.13 0.66
N GLU A 83 -6.28 5.98 0.58
CA GLU A 83 -5.49 5.57 -0.58
C GLU A 83 -6.17 4.50 -1.42
N ASP A 84 -7.45 4.21 -1.15
CA ASP A 84 -8.23 3.25 -1.89
C ASP A 84 -8.84 3.91 -3.14
N LYS A 85 -7.99 4.09 -4.13
CA LYS A 85 -8.37 4.69 -5.41
C LYS A 85 -7.88 3.80 -6.54
N PRO A 86 -8.60 2.73 -6.87
CA PRO A 86 -8.20 1.85 -7.97
C PRO A 86 -8.26 2.58 -9.31
N ASN A 87 -7.29 2.31 -10.14
CA ASN A 87 -7.27 2.81 -11.52
C ASN A 87 -8.17 1.90 -12.38
N LEU A 88 -9.41 2.33 -12.58
CA LEU A 88 -10.41 1.49 -13.25
C LEU A 88 -10.05 1.18 -14.69
N LYS A 89 -9.38 2.09 -15.40
CA LYS A 89 -8.93 1.83 -16.77
C LYS A 89 -7.88 0.73 -16.80
N MET A 90 -6.94 0.77 -15.88
CA MET A 90 -5.91 -0.25 -15.78
C MET A 90 -6.50 -1.61 -15.39
N ILE A 91 -7.44 -1.62 -14.46
CA ILE A 91 -8.13 -2.84 -14.03
C ILE A 91 -8.90 -3.46 -15.20
N SER A 92 -9.59 -2.64 -15.99
CA SER A 92 -10.28 -3.10 -17.18
C SER A 92 -9.32 -3.70 -18.22
N PHE A 93 -8.17 -3.08 -18.38
CA PHE A 93 -7.12 -3.57 -19.27
C PHE A 93 -6.58 -4.92 -18.80
N ILE A 94 -6.33 -5.06 -17.51
CA ILE A 94 -5.87 -6.33 -16.92
C ILE A 94 -6.89 -7.44 -17.15
N LYS A 95 -8.17 -7.13 -16.97
CA LYS A 95 -9.23 -8.09 -17.24
C LYS A 95 -9.19 -8.59 -18.66
N LYS A 96 -9.02 -7.69 -19.63
CA LYS A 96 -8.93 -8.05 -21.05
C LYS A 96 -7.70 -8.92 -21.33
N LEU A 97 -6.58 -8.61 -20.72
CA LEU A 97 -5.37 -9.43 -20.87
C LEU A 97 -5.60 -10.85 -20.37
N ARG A 98 -6.24 -10.98 -19.19
CA ARG A 98 -6.52 -12.30 -18.63
C ARG A 98 -7.49 -13.09 -19.50
N GLU A 99 -8.48 -12.44 -20.10
CA GLU A 99 -9.39 -13.07 -21.04
C GLU A 99 -8.67 -13.64 -22.26
N LYS A 100 -7.54 -13.04 -22.61
CA LYS A 100 -6.69 -13.52 -23.73
C LYS A 100 -5.69 -14.57 -23.30
N GLY A 101 -5.75 -15.02 -22.04
CA GLY A 101 -4.84 -16.05 -21.52
C GLY A 101 -3.52 -15.55 -21.01
N ILE A 102 -3.36 -14.22 -20.88
CA ILE A 102 -2.13 -13.64 -20.33
C ILE A 102 -2.26 -13.59 -18.82
N LYS A 103 -1.28 -14.18 -18.11
CA LYS A 103 -1.26 -14.14 -16.65
C LYS A 103 -0.89 -12.74 -16.18
N CYS A 104 -1.65 -12.21 -15.21
CA CYS A 104 -1.41 -10.89 -14.66
C CYS A 104 -1.14 -11.01 -13.16
N TYR A 105 0.04 -10.55 -12.75
CA TYR A 105 0.49 -10.61 -11.37
C TYR A 105 0.66 -9.21 -10.82
N LEU A 106 0.30 -9.02 -9.56
CA LEU A 106 0.62 -7.80 -8.84
C LEU A 106 1.82 -8.07 -7.94
N MET A 107 2.84 -7.23 -8.04
CA MET A 107 3.95 -7.25 -7.11
C MET A 107 3.98 -5.90 -6.40
N THR A 108 3.81 -5.92 -5.09
CA THR A 108 3.70 -4.70 -4.33
C THR A 108 4.60 -4.73 -3.11
N ASN A 109 5.05 -3.53 -2.75
CA ASN A 109 5.96 -3.31 -1.66
C ASN A 109 5.20 -2.60 -0.57
N GLN A 110 4.49 -3.39 0.22
CA GLN A 110 3.59 -2.89 1.25
C GLN A 110 3.88 -3.59 2.57
N GLU A 111 3.49 -2.95 3.67
CA GLU A 111 3.48 -3.65 4.94
C GLU A 111 2.27 -4.62 5.00
N LYS A 112 2.28 -5.52 5.97
CA LYS A 112 1.35 -6.66 5.95
C LYS A 112 -0.13 -6.30 6.04
N TYR A 113 -0.50 -5.29 6.82
CA TYR A 113 -1.91 -4.94 6.98
C TYR A 113 -2.48 -4.29 5.72
N ARG A 114 -1.69 -3.44 5.07
CA ARG A 114 -2.13 -2.85 3.80
C ARG A 114 -2.17 -3.89 2.70
N THR A 115 -1.25 -4.85 2.71
CA THR A 115 -1.29 -5.97 1.76
C THR A 115 -2.61 -6.73 1.87
N GLU A 116 -3.04 -7.05 3.08
CA GLU A 116 -4.33 -7.71 3.30
C GLU A 116 -5.49 -6.84 2.82
N TYR A 117 -5.45 -5.55 3.09
CA TYR A 117 -6.46 -4.61 2.63
C TYR A 117 -6.56 -4.61 1.09
N ILE A 118 -5.43 -4.50 0.42
CA ILE A 118 -5.38 -4.50 -1.05
C ILE A 118 -5.95 -5.80 -1.61
N LYS A 119 -5.57 -6.92 -1.03
CA LYS A 119 -6.02 -8.23 -1.48
C LYS A 119 -7.52 -8.43 -1.28
N LYS A 120 -8.03 -8.11 -0.09
CA LYS A 120 -9.40 -8.43 0.31
C LYS A 120 -10.37 -7.29 0.07
N GLU A 121 -10.12 -6.12 0.65
CA GLU A 121 -11.05 -5.00 0.57
C GLU A 121 -11.07 -4.36 -0.82
N MET A 122 -9.92 -4.26 -1.48
CA MET A 122 -9.85 -3.77 -2.85
C MET A 122 -10.07 -4.88 -3.88
N ASN A 123 -10.22 -6.12 -3.44
CA ASN A 123 -10.53 -7.27 -4.28
C ASN A 123 -9.43 -7.63 -5.31
N PHE A 124 -8.20 -7.26 -5.02
CA PHE A 124 -7.10 -7.50 -5.96
C PHE A 124 -6.75 -8.99 -6.08
N ASP A 125 -7.12 -9.81 -5.09
CA ASP A 125 -7.00 -11.26 -5.20
C ASP A 125 -7.79 -11.83 -6.37
N HIS A 126 -8.89 -11.16 -6.77
CA HIS A 126 -9.72 -11.60 -7.89
C HIS A 126 -9.36 -10.91 -9.20
N ILE A 127 -8.75 -9.73 -9.13
CA ILE A 127 -8.35 -8.98 -10.32
C ILE A 127 -7.11 -9.58 -10.94
N PHE A 128 -6.16 -10.03 -10.11
CA PHE A 128 -4.91 -10.63 -10.56
C PHE A 128 -4.93 -12.13 -10.40
N ASP A 129 -4.12 -12.82 -11.19
CA ASP A 129 -3.91 -14.25 -11.02
C ASP A 129 -3.22 -14.55 -9.70
N GLN A 130 -2.33 -13.66 -9.27
CA GLN A 130 -1.71 -13.74 -7.96
C GLN A 130 -1.17 -12.38 -7.54
N VAL A 131 -1.24 -12.10 -6.24
CA VAL A 131 -0.66 -10.91 -5.63
C VAL A 131 0.55 -11.32 -4.82
N PHE A 132 1.71 -10.76 -5.16
CA PHE A 132 2.94 -10.99 -4.42
C PHE A 132 3.23 -9.81 -3.53
N PHE A 133 3.25 -10.07 -2.25
CA PHE A 133 3.78 -9.14 -1.27
C PHE A 133 5.25 -9.40 -1.11
N ARG A 134 6.02 -8.34 -1.08
CA ARG A 134 7.44 -8.47 -0.97
C ARG A 134 7.99 -7.40 -0.06
N PRO A 135 8.50 -7.77 1.11
CA PRO A 135 9.36 -6.86 1.85
C PRO A 135 10.60 -6.70 1.01
N ILE A 136 10.89 -5.51 0.64
CA ILE A 136 12.03 -5.34 -0.16
C ILE A 136 13.25 -5.76 0.57
N LEU A 137 14.01 -6.12 -0.16
CA LEU A 137 15.39 -6.18 -0.28
C LEU A 137 16.20 -5.18 0.53
N ALA A 138 15.57 -4.51 1.49
CA ALA A 138 16.29 -3.69 2.42
C ALA A 138 17.38 -4.49 3.13
N THR A 139 17.17 -5.78 3.24
CA THR A 139 18.21 -6.67 3.73
C THR A 139 19.44 -6.68 2.86
N LYS A 140 19.27 -6.49 1.54
CA LYS A 140 20.42 -6.44 0.65
C LYS A 140 21.09 -5.08 0.64
N SER A 141 20.29 -4.04 0.66
CA SER A 141 20.82 -2.69 0.58
C SER A 141 21.56 -2.26 1.84
N ARG A 142 21.46 -3.03 2.91
CA ARG A 142 22.10 -2.71 4.18
C ARG A 142 23.33 -3.53 4.50
N MET A 143 23.66 -4.36 3.60
CA MET A 143 24.88 -5.14 3.80
C MET A 143 26.08 -4.44 3.24
#